data_432b2ebf09cc605c71f9155d20b33a0b
#
_entry.id   432b2ebf09cc605c71f9155d20b33a0b
#
_cell.length_a   1.000
_cell.length_b   1.000
_cell.length_c   1.000
_cell.angle_alpha   90.00
_cell.angle_beta   90.00
_cell.angle_gamma   90.00
#
_symmetry.space_group_name_H-M   'P 1'
#
loop_
_entity.id
_entity.type
_entity.pdbx_description
1 polymer ?
#
loop_
_entity_poly.entity_id
_entity_poly.type
_entity_poly.pdbx_seq_one_letter_code
_entity_poly.pdbx_strand_id
1 'polypeptide(L)'
;PIPVWHDDTNSFSLNTINMPMEKTALWIPKAWTGTGEKDEAKSQLVIPAKRPDLAFLGAEGTVLNAAPQNPGPGNTPIWAGLGAGEIGDTDKFEGETYTLDLISVDGPGRMEMFIDNGDSVNRFLSSHDTAYRSVYNPRHTHLYTTFTQPGRYVANYKMTARSADGTAIYSSPITPLVWQ
;
A
#
# COMPACT_ATOMS: atom_id res chain seq x y z
N PRO A 1 0.73 8.10 12.43
CA PRO A 1 1.27 8.45 13.75
C PRO A 1 1.16 7.25 14.68
N ILE A 2 2.20 7.04 15.47
CA ILE A 2 2.27 5.98 16.47
C ILE A 2 2.23 6.63 17.84
N PRO A 3 1.48 6.13 18.82
CA PRO A 3 1.54 6.62 20.17
C PRO A 3 2.93 6.34 20.77
N VAL A 4 3.57 7.37 21.28
CA VAL A 4 4.85 7.30 21.97
C VAL A 4 4.64 7.80 23.40
N TRP A 5 5.04 6.98 24.36
CA TRP A 5 5.03 7.35 25.76
C TRP A 5 6.27 8.18 26.11
N HIS A 6 6.09 9.25 26.86
CA HIS A 6 7.14 10.14 27.36
C HIS A 6 7.17 10.08 28.88
N ASP A 7 8.20 9.44 29.42
CA ASP A 7 8.37 9.28 30.87
C ASP A 7 8.60 10.61 31.60
N ASP A 8 9.29 11.55 30.96
CA ASP A 8 9.62 12.87 31.50
C ASP A 8 8.39 13.76 31.70
N THR A 9 7.36 13.58 30.89
CA THR A 9 6.12 14.36 30.94
C THR A 9 4.92 13.53 31.41
N ASN A 10 5.10 12.22 31.61
CA ASN A 10 4.06 11.26 31.95
C ASN A 10 2.83 11.38 31.00
N SER A 11 3.11 11.43 29.69
CA SER A 11 2.10 11.68 28.66
C SER A 11 2.36 10.87 27.41
N PHE A 12 1.32 10.76 26.56
CA PHE A 12 1.44 10.23 25.21
C PHE A 12 1.48 11.36 24.18
N SER A 13 2.30 11.19 23.15
CA SER A 13 2.20 11.95 21.91
C SER A 13 1.97 11.04 20.71
N LEU A 14 1.48 11.61 19.61
CA LEU A 14 1.38 10.93 18.33
C LEU A 14 2.52 11.42 17.44
N ASN A 15 3.50 10.57 17.22
CA ASN A 15 4.67 10.91 16.40
C ASN A 15 4.63 10.16 15.05
N THR A 16 5.14 10.81 14.01
CA THR A 16 5.49 10.13 12.77
C THR A 16 6.82 9.43 12.95
N ILE A 17 6.85 8.13 12.70
CA ILE A 17 8.07 7.32 12.81
C ILE A 17 8.40 6.74 11.46
N ASN A 18 9.63 6.93 11.00
CA ASN A 18 10.18 6.24 9.84
C ASN A 18 10.70 4.88 10.29
N MET A 19 10.05 3.82 9.82
CA MET A 19 10.46 2.44 10.10
C MET A 19 10.97 1.76 8.84
N PRO A 20 12.06 1.01 8.91
CA PRO A 20 12.51 0.19 7.78
C PRO A 20 11.42 -0.80 7.36
N MET A 21 11.21 -0.93 6.04
CA MET A 21 10.17 -1.81 5.49
C MET A 21 10.33 -3.26 5.96
N GLU A 22 11.56 -3.76 5.98
CA GLU A 22 11.90 -5.12 6.38
C GLU A 22 11.63 -5.42 7.87
N LYS A 23 11.38 -4.38 8.67
CA LYS A 23 11.02 -4.47 10.10
C LYS A 23 9.56 -4.11 10.35
N THR A 24 8.78 -3.90 9.28
CA THR A 24 7.40 -3.42 9.36
C THR A 24 6.44 -4.50 8.90
N ALA A 25 5.36 -4.68 9.64
CA ALA A 25 4.19 -5.41 9.20
C ALA A 25 2.98 -4.47 9.16
N LEU A 26 2.34 -4.36 8.02
CA LEU A 26 1.08 -3.67 7.86
C LEU A 26 -0.04 -4.65 8.17
N TRP A 27 -0.78 -4.38 9.22
CA TRP A 27 -1.84 -5.26 9.69
C TRP A 27 -3.20 -4.70 9.30
N ILE A 28 -4.01 -5.53 8.63
CA ILE A 28 -5.40 -5.26 8.33
C ILE A 28 -6.25 -6.08 9.31
N PRO A 29 -6.60 -5.53 10.47
CA PRO A 29 -7.44 -6.26 11.43
C PRO A 29 -8.84 -6.44 10.86
N LYS A 30 -9.58 -7.41 11.39
CA LYS A 30 -11.04 -7.37 11.33
C LYS A 30 -11.47 -6.07 11.99
N ALA A 31 -11.98 -5.13 11.20
CA ALA A 31 -12.03 -3.73 11.57
C ALA A 31 -12.78 -3.48 12.88
N TRP A 32 -12.15 -2.75 13.77
CA TRP A 32 -12.77 -2.16 14.94
C TRP A 32 -13.19 -0.72 14.59
N THR A 33 -14.39 -0.34 14.92
CA THR A 33 -14.82 1.05 14.86
C THR A 33 -14.13 1.84 15.98
N GLY A 34 -14.04 3.16 15.84
CA GLY A 34 -13.53 4.03 16.91
C GLY A 34 -14.36 3.98 18.21
N THR A 35 -15.54 3.36 18.19
CA THR A 35 -16.43 3.12 19.33
C THR A 35 -16.22 1.75 19.99
N GLY A 36 -15.28 0.95 19.48
CA GLY A 36 -15.02 -0.40 20.00
C GLY A 36 -15.92 -1.50 19.42
N GLU A 37 -16.82 -1.16 18.52
CA GLU A 37 -17.62 -2.14 17.79
C GLU A 37 -16.82 -2.71 16.61
N LYS A 38 -17.09 -3.97 16.26
CA LYS A 38 -16.45 -4.67 15.17
C LYS A 38 -17.27 -4.50 13.88
N ASP A 39 -16.66 -3.92 12.87
CA ASP A 39 -17.26 -3.79 11.54
C ASP A 39 -16.33 -4.39 10.49
N GLU A 40 -16.56 -5.67 10.16
CA GLU A 40 -15.72 -6.40 9.19
C GLU A 40 -15.84 -5.83 7.78
N ALA A 41 -16.92 -5.13 7.45
CA ALA A 41 -17.10 -4.52 6.14
C ALA A 41 -16.04 -3.46 5.82
N LYS A 42 -15.46 -2.83 6.84
CA LYS A 42 -14.39 -1.83 6.65
C LYS A 42 -13.06 -2.40 6.20
N SER A 43 -12.82 -3.69 6.45
CA SER A 43 -11.63 -4.42 5.99
C SER A 43 -11.93 -5.30 4.77
N GLN A 44 -13.02 -5.04 4.08
CA GLN A 44 -13.44 -5.78 2.90
C GLN A 44 -13.80 -4.84 1.76
N LEU A 45 -13.57 -5.32 0.54
CA LEU A 45 -14.13 -4.77 -0.69
C LEU A 45 -15.03 -5.81 -1.31
N VAL A 46 -16.31 -5.47 -1.48
CA VAL A 46 -17.26 -6.28 -2.26
C VAL A 46 -17.33 -5.69 -3.65
N ILE A 47 -17.06 -6.50 -4.67
CA ILE A 47 -17.11 -6.03 -6.05
C ILE A 47 -18.56 -5.68 -6.42
N PRO A 48 -18.85 -4.40 -6.69
CA PRO A 48 -20.22 -3.97 -6.96
C PRO A 48 -20.69 -4.39 -8.36
N ALA A 49 -22.00 -4.40 -8.52
CA ALA A 49 -22.65 -4.62 -9.81
C ALA A 49 -22.28 -3.53 -10.84
N LYS A 50 -22.25 -3.93 -12.11
CA LYS A 50 -22.04 -3.01 -13.24
C LYS A 50 -20.70 -2.25 -13.23
N ARG A 51 -19.66 -2.87 -12.67
CA ARG A 51 -18.29 -2.35 -12.64
C ARG A 51 -17.33 -3.29 -13.40
N PRO A 52 -17.42 -3.33 -14.75
CA PRO A 52 -16.55 -4.19 -15.57
C PRO A 52 -15.06 -3.81 -15.46
N ASP A 53 -14.76 -2.59 -15.10
CA ASP A 53 -13.42 -2.07 -14.82
C ASP A 53 -12.77 -2.71 -13.60
N LEU A 54 -13.55 -3.33 -12.70
CA LEU A 54 -13.08 -4.11 -11.54
C LEU A 54 -12.97 -5.62 -11.82
N ALA A 55 -13.21 -6.08 -13.05
CA ALA A 55 -13.21 -7.51 -13.41
C ALA A 55 -11.86 -8.22 -13.11
N PHE A 56 -10.75 -7.49 -13.04
CA PHE A 56 -9.43 -8.03 -12.64
C PHE A 56 -9.38 -8.52 -11.19
N LEU A 57 -10.29 -8.08 -10.36
CA LEU A 57 -10.42 -8.51 -8.96
C LEU A 57 -11.26 -9.79 -8.82
N GLY A 58 -12.21 -10.00 -9.72
CA GLY A 58 -13.14 -11.14 -9.71
C GLY A 58 -14.52 -10.77 -10.25
N ALA A 59 -15.48 -11.66 -10.07
CA ALA A 59 -16.87 -11.44 -10.46
C ALA A 59 -17.58 -10.50 -9.47
N GLU A 60 -18.69 -9.92 -9.92
CA GLU A 60 -19.65 -9.20 -9.07
C GLU A 60 -19.98 -9.99 -7.80
N GLY A 61 -20.02 -9.34 -6.65
CA GLY A 61 -20.29 -9.96 -5.36
C GLY A 61 -19.07 -10.65 -4.71
N THR A 62 -17.94 -10.76 -5.41
CA THR A 62 -16.71 -11.28 -4.79
C THR A 62 -16.30 -10.37 -3.63
N VAL A 63 -15.98 -11.00 -2.48
CA VAL A 63 -15.50 -10.32 -1.28
C VAL A 63 -13.99 -10.49 -1.18
N LEU A 64 -13.28 -9.38 -1.07
CA LEU A 64 -11.82 -9.33 -0.91
C LEU A 64 -11.48 -8.73 0.45
N ASN A 65 -10.39 -9.21 1.06
CA ASN A 65 -9.82 -8.51 2.21
C ASN A 65 -9.11 -7.23 1.72
N ALA A 66 -9.27 -6.13 2.41
CA ALA A 66 -8.80 -4.84 1.89
C ALA A 66 -8.27 -3.89 2.97
N ALA A 67 -7.15 -3.24 2.67
CA ALA A 67 -6.84 -1.92 3.17
C ALA A 67 -7.53 -0.91 2.24
N PRO A 68 -8.53 -0.17 2.71
CA PRO A 68 -9.32 0.71 1.85
C PRO A 68 -8.55 1.97 1.45
N GLN A 69 -8.86 2.49 0.27
CA GLN A 69 -8.32 3.76 -0.21
C GLN A 69 -8.70 4.92 0.71
N ASN A 70 -9.92 4.91 1.24
CA ASN A 70 -10.46 5.90 2.17
C ASN A 70 -11.00 5.16 3.41
N PRO A 71 -10.18 5.00 4.46
CA PRO A 71 -10.62 4.35 5.68
C PRO A 71 -11.61 5.22 6.46
N GLY A 72 -12.28 4.62 7.42
CA GLY A 72 -13.14 5.32 8.35
C GLY A 72 -12.38 6.22 9.34
N PRO A 73 -13.08 6.83 10.30
CA PRO A 73 -12.48 7.63 11.36
C PRO A 73 -11.32 6.91 12.05
N GLY A 74 -10.24 7.64 12.37
CA GLY A 74 -9.06 7.08 13.01
C GLY A 74 -8.20 6.21 12.09
N ASN A 75 -8.36 6.32 10.76
CA ASN A 75 -7.63 5.53 9.76
C ASN A 75 -7.80 4.02 9.94
N THR A 76 -8.99 3.60 10.34
CA THR A 76 -9.34 2.20 10.59
C THR A 76 -9.94 1.55 9.34
N PRO A 77 -9.48 0.35 8.89
CA PRO A 77 -8.47 -0.51 9.51
C PRO A 77 -7.03 -0.02 9.39
N ILE A 78 -6.66 0.57 8.28
CA ILE A 78 -5.35 1.17 8.01
C ILE A 78 -5.46 2.06 6.78
N TRP A 79 -4.83 3.21 6.80
CA TRP A 79 -4.72 4.09 5.64
C TRP A 79 -3.36 3.92 5.00
N ALA A 80 -3.26 2.92 4.15
CA ALA A 80 -2.03 2.61 3.45
C ALA A 80 -1.94 3.36 2.11
N GLY A 81 -0.72 3.56 1.64
CA GLY A 81 -0.45 4.21 0.37
C GLY A 81 0.99 4.10 -0.05
N LEU A 82 1.27 4.65 -1.21
CA LEU A 82 2.62 4.87 -1.72
C LEU A 82 2.98 6.32 -1.46
N GLY A 83 4.21 6.57 -1.02
CA GLY A 83 4.67 7.92 -0.78
C GLY A 83 6.17 8.01 -0.91
N ALA A 84 6.61 8.99 -1.67
CA ALA A 84 8.02 9.29 -1.84
C ALA A 84 8.32 10.76 -1.56
N GLY A 85 7.39 11.45 -0.94
CA GLY A 85 7.51 12.88 -0.65
C GLY A 85 8.68 13.27 0.25
N GLU A 86 9.36 12.28 0.84
CA GLU A 86 10.50 12.49 1.73
C GLU A 86 11.80 11.87 1.20
N ILE A 87 11.85 11.49 -0.08
CA ILE A 87 13.13 11.19 -0.71
C ILE A 87 13.83 12.53 -0.90
N GLY A 88 14.82 12.77 -0.07
CA GLY A 88 15.73 13.90 -0.24
C GLY A 88 16.53 13.76 -1.54
N ASP A 89 17.05 14.87 -2.04
CA ASP A 89 17.98 14.88 -3.18
C ASP A 89 17.42 14.27 -4.49
N THR A 90 16.13 14.48 -4.77
CA THR A 90 15.50 14.02 -6.02
C THR A 90 16.12 14.68 -7.27
N ASP A 91 16.76 15.83 -7.11
CA ASP A 91 17.51 16.51 -8.16
C ASP A 91 18.68 15.69 -8.73
N LYS A 92 19.13 14.66 -8.02
CA LYS A 92 20.12 13.69 -8.50
C LYS A 92 19.57 12.70 -9.51
N PHE A 93 18.24 12.63 -9.66
CA PHE A 93 17.57 11.69 -10.55
C PHE A 93 17.04 12.40 -11.80
N GLU A 94 17.08 11.71 -12.92
CA GLU A 94 16.49 12.19 -14.18
C GLU A 94 15.00 12.47 -13.99
N GLY A 95 14.59 13.72 -14.27
CA GLY A 95 13.22 14.18 -14.08
C GLY A 95 12.72 14.15 -12.63
N GLU A 96 13.63 14.11 -11.66
CA GLU A 96 13.30 14.02 -10.22
C GLU A 96 12.40 12.82 -9.89
N THR A 97 12.56 11.73 -10.63
CA THR A 97 11.66 10.58 -10.57
C THR A 97 12.39 9.26 -10.27
N TYR A 98 11.61 8.28 -9.84
CA TYR A 98 12.07 6.91 -9.66
C TYR A 98 10.91 5.94 -9.94
N THR A 99 11.24 4.68 -10.07
CA THR A 99 10.27 3.58 -10.26
C THR A 99 10.26 2.69 -9.04
N LEU A 100 9.07 2.32 -8.59
CA LEU A 100 8.85 1.29 -7.58
C LEU A 100 8.39 0.02 -8.27
N ASP A 101 9.17 -1.05 -8.14
CA ASP A 101 8.91 -2.36 -8.71
C ASP A 101 8.43 -3.33 -7.64
N LEU A 102 7.35 -4.06 -7.91
CA LEU A 102 6.92 -5.23 -7.16
C LEU A 102 7.58 -6.47 -7.77
N ILE A 103 8.64 -6.94 -7.14
CA ILE A 103 9.46 -8.06 -7.63
C ILE A 103 8.72 -9.39 -7.46
N SER A 104 8.15 -9.61 -6.27
CA SER A 104 7.37 -10.82 -5.97
C SER A 104 6.44 -10.60 -4.79
N VAL A 105 5.44 -11.47 -4.69
CA VAL A 105 4.58 -11.60 -3.51
C VAL A 105 4.51 -13.07 -3.15
N ASP A 106 4.86 -13.38 -1.92
CA ASP A 106 4.68 -14.70 -1.33
C ASP A 106 3.53 -14.63 -0.33
N GLY A 107 2.49 -15.43 -0.54
CA GLY A 107 1.28 -15.40 0.27
C GLY A 107 0.20 -16.37 -0.22
N PRO A 108 -0.89 -16.53 0.54
CA PRO A 108 -1.92 -17.53 0.24
C PRO A 108 -2.79 -17.21 -0.98
N GLY A 109 -2.76 -15.98 -1.48
CA GLY A 109 -3.60 -15.54 -2.59
C GLY A 109 -2.97 -14.43 -3.42
N ARG A 110 -3.81 -13.70 -4.15
CA ARG A 110 -3.39 -12.59 -5.00
C ARG A 110 -3.49 -11.28 -4.25
N MET A 111 -2.58 -10.34 -4.55
CA MET A 111 -2.57 -8.97 -4.07
C MET A 111 -2.73 -8.03 -5.27
N GLU A 112 -3.56 -7.00 -5.11
CA GLU A 112 -3.75 -5.90 -6.05
C GLU A 112 -3.69 -4.56 -5.33
N MET A 113 -3.06 -3.57 -5.97
CA MET A 113 -3.02 -2.18 -5.51
C MET A 113 -3.58 -1.28 -6.61
N PHE A 114 -4.60 -0.50 -6.31
CA PHE A 114 -5.30 0.35 -7.30
C PHE A 114 -6.02 1.53 -6.64
N ILE A 115 -6.37 2.52 -7.47
CA ILE A 115 -7.28 3.61 -7.11
C ILE A 115 -8.61 3.39 -7.81
N ASP A 116 -9.69 3.44 -7.04
CA ASP A 116 -11.06 3.49 -7.55
C ASP A 116 -11.56 4.94 -7.57
N ASN A 117 -11.80 5.47 -8.77
CA ASN A 117 -12.32 6.83 -8.98
C ASN A 117 -13.85 6.85 -9.11
N GLY A 118 -14.52 5.71 -8.86
CA GLY A 118 -15.97 5.56 -8.97
C GLY A 118 -16.43 5.06 -10.33
N ASP A 119 -16.00 5.65 -11.41
CA ASP A 119 -16.33 5.29 -12.78
C ASP A 119 -15.17 4.66 -13.57
N SER A 120 -13.98 4.69 -12.99
CA SER A 120 -12.75 4.17 -13.58
C SER A 120 -11.77 3.69 -12.52
N VAL A 121 -10.88 2.79 -12.92
CA VAL A 121 -9.86 2.24 -12.04
C VAL A 121 -8.48 2.51 -12.60
N ASN A 122 -7.58 3.01 -11.74
CA ASN A 122 -6.17 3.10 -12.04
C ASN A 122 -5.41 2.00 -11.29
N ARG A 123 -4.97 0.95 -11.98
CA ARG A 123 -4.18 -0.14 -11.40
C ARG A 123 -2.73 0.25 -11.28
N PHE A 124 -2.12 -0.08 -10.15
CA PHE A 124 -0.73 0.22 -9.84
C PHE A 124 0.13 -1.04 -9.81
N LEU A 125 -0.12 -1.94 -8.86
CA LEU A 125 0.70 -3.13 -8.67
C LEU A 125 -0.17 -4.37 -8.53
N SER A 126 0.29 -5.46 -9.14
CA SER A 126 -0.37 -6.77 -9.13
C SER A 126 0.61 -7.88 -8.81
N SER A 127 0.21 -8.82 -7.96
CA SER A 127 1.02 -10.00 -7.65
C SER A 127 1.02 -11.06 -8.78
N HIS A 128 0.09 -10.97 -9.73
CA HIS A 128 -0.10 -12.00 -10.77
C HIS A 128 -0.16 -11.46 -12.21
N ASP A 129 -0.41 -10.16 -12.40
CA ASP A 129 -0.44 -9.52 -13.71
C ASP A 129 0.87 -8.77 -13.96
N THR A 130 1.67 -9.25 -14.91
CA THR A 130 2.99 -8.71 -15.20
C THR A 130 2.97 -7.31 -15.81
N ALA A 131 1.83 -6.87 -16.36
CA ALA A 131 1.66 -5.52 -16.87
C ALA A 131 1.62 -4.46 -15.74
N TYR A 132 1.38 -4.89 -14.50
CA TYR A 132 1.28 -4.02 -13.32
C TYR A 132 2.29 -4.42 -12.26
N ARG A 133 3.58 -4.34 -12.61
CA ARG A 133 4.69 -4.66 -11.70
C ARG A 133 5.49 -3.45 -11.29
N SER A 134 5.28 -2.32 -11.94
CA SER A 134 6.08 -1.12 -11.74
C SER A 134 5.20 0.12 -11.67
N VAL A 135 5.50 0.99 -10.72
CA VAL A 135 4.90 2.32 -10.60
C VAL A 135 5.97 3.36 -10.87
N TYR A 136 5.81 4.11 -11.94
CA TYR A 136 6.68 5.23 -12.25
C TYR A 136 6.25 6.45 -11.43
N ASN A 137 7.22 7.09 -10.78
CA ASN A 137 7.02 8.30 -9.99
C ASN A 137 5.88 8.16 -8.93
N PRO A 138 5.98 7.21 -7.99
CA PRO A 138 4.98 7.01 -6.96
C PRO A 138 4.96 8.21 -5.99
N ARG A 139 4.07 9.15 -6.24
CA ARG A 139 3.83 10.30 -5.35
C ARG A 139 2.97 9.87 -4.17
N HIS A 140 2.81 10.76 -3.19
CA HIS A 140 1.93 10.53 -2.05
C HIS A 140 0.50 10.21 -2.53
N THR A 141 0.12 8.96 -2.42
CA THR A 141 -1.12 8.41 -2.98
C THR A 141 -1.65 7.33 -2.07
N HIS A 142 -2.89 7.48 -1.60
CA HIS A 142 -3.61 6.43 -0.92
C HIS A 142 -4.41 5.60 -1.92
N LEU A 143 -4.41 4.29 -1.73
CA LEU A 143 -5.00 3.37 -2.68
C LEU A 143 -5.57 2.13 -1.97
N TYR A 144 -6.44 1.41 -2.65
CA TYR A 144 -6.82 0.08 -2.20
C TYR A 144 -5.63 -0.86 -2.29
N THR A 145 -5.42 -1.65 -1.23
CA THR A 145 -4.62 -2.88 -1.30
C THR A 145 -5.55 -4.03 -0.97
N THR A 146 -5.78 -4.93 -1.92
CA THR A 146 -6.72 -6.04 -1.76
C THR A 146 -6.02 -7.39 -1.83
N PHE A 147 -6.61 -8.36 -1.13
CA PHE A 147 -6.11 -9.73 -1.02
C PHE A 147 -7.25 -10.73 -1.21
N THR A 148 -7.05 -11.74 -2.06
CA THR A 148 -8.08 -12.75 -2.34
C THR A 148 -8.26 -13.79 -1.23
N GLN A 149 -7.26 -13.95 -0.36
CA GLN A 149 -7.29 -14.85 0.77
C GLN A 149 -6.77 -14.13 2.02
N PRO A 150 -7.28 -14.43 3.22
CA PRO A 150 -6.69 -13.94 4.46
C PRO A 150 -5.35 -14.60 4.72
N GLY A 151 -4.47 -13.93 5.46
CA GLY A 151 -3.20 -14.48 5.89
C GLY A 151 -2.03 -13.51 5.70
N ARG A 152 -0.84 -14.04 5.81
CA ARG A 152 0.40 -13.28 5.72
C ARG A 152 0.93 -13.28 4.30
N TYR A 153 1.25 -12.08 3.82
CA TYR A 153 1.90 -11.85 2.52
C TYR A 153 3.24 -11.16 2.74
N VAL A 154 4.24 -11.55 1.97
CA VAL A 154 5.53 -10.88 1.88
C VAL A 154 5.66 -10.29 0.49
N ALA A 155 5.50 -8.98 0.38
CA ALA A 155 5.67 -8.25 -0.87
C ALA A 155 7.11 -7.71 -0.93
N ASN A 156 7.86 -8.12 -1.94
CA ASN A 156 9.23 -7.72 -2.16
C ASN A 156 9.30 -6.57 -3.17
N TYR A 157 9.81 -5.45 -2.74
CA TYR A 157 9.91 -4.24 -3.55
C TYR A 157 11.35 -3.89 -3.88
N LYS A 158 11.54 -3.17 -4.99
CA LYS A 158 12.80 -2.57 -5.39
C LYS A 158 12.54 -1.19 -5.96
N MET A 159 13.39 -0.24 -5.63
CA MET A 159 13.37 1.08 -6.24
C MET A 159 14.51 1.22 -7.22
N THR A 160 14.24 1.87 -8.36
CA THR A 160 15.25 2.21 -9.36
C THR A 160 15.10 3.66 -9.80
N ALA A 161 16.22 4.33 -10.04
CA ALA A 161 16.26 5.67 -10.57
C ALA A 161 17.44 5.81 -11.55
N ARG A 162 17.28 6.63 -12.58
CA ARG A 162 18.39 7.02 -13.44
C ARG A 162 19.04 8.28 -12.89
N SER A 163 20.36 8.39 -12.95
CA SER A 163 21.05 9.62 -12.58
C SER A 163 20.61 10.81 -13.48
N ALA A 164 20.67 12.03 -12.95
CA ALA A 164 20.24 13.23 -13.67
C ALA A 164 20.99 13.44 -15.00
N ASP A 165 22.25 13.01 -15.08
CA ASP A 165 23.07 13.04 -16.29
C ASP A 165 22.85 11.83 -17.22
N GLY A 166 21.99 10.89 -16.83
CA GLY A 166 21.65 9.71 -17.61
C GLY A 166 22.74 8.64 -17.68
N THR A 167 23.86 8.78 -16.98
CA THR A 167 25.02 7.90 -17.09
C THR A 167 24.95 6.67 -16.21
N ALA A 168 24.18 6.69 -15.12
CA ALA A 168 24.08 5.63 -14.15
C ALA A 168 22.62 5.25 -13.83
N ILE A 169 22.43 4.00 -13.38
CA ILE A 169 21.18 3.52 -12.81
C ILE A 169 21.44 3.17 -11.35
N TYR A 170 20.71 3.82 -10.45
CA TYR A 170 20.69 3.49 -9.04
C TYR A 170 19.58 2.49 -8.74
N SER A 171 19.83 1.58 -7.83
CA SER A 171 18.78 0.68 -7.36
C SER A 171 18.95 0.34 -5.89
N SER A 172 17.84 0.25 -5.19
CA SER A 172 17.82 -0.26 -3.82
C SER A 172 18.07 -1.78 -3.82
N PRO A 173 18.44 -2.36 -2.68
CA PRO A 173 18.24 -3.80 -2.47
C PRO A 173 16.75 -4.15 -2.62
N ILE A 174 16.47 -5.44 -2.85
CA ILE A 174 15.09 -5.95 -2.75
C ILE A 174 14.72 -5.95 -1.27
N THR A 175 13.64 -5.26 -0.94
CA THR A 175 13.21 -5.02 0.45
C THR A 175 11.82 -5.59 0.67
N PRO A 176 11.63 -6.50 1.64
CA PRO A 176 10.32 -7.06 1.95
C PRO A 176 9.46 -6.10 2.77
N LEU A 177 8.17 -6.11 2.51
CA LEU A 177 7.13 -5.55 3.36
C LEU A 177 6.09 -6.63 3.65
N VAL A 178 5.75 -6.79 4.91
CA VAL A 178 4.75 -7.76 5.34
C VAL A 178 3.37 -7.11 5.39
N TRP A 179 2.38 -7.80 4.82
CA TRP A 179 0.96 -7.56 5.03
C TRP A 179 0.34 -8.74 5.79
N GLN A 180 -0.56 -8.43 6.72
CA GLN A 180 -1.24 -9.45 7.51
C GLN A 180 -2.65 -9.02 7.88
#